data_e244a219fab58bb2c06d49f65d6aed58
#
_entry.id   e244a219fab58bb2c06d49f65d6aed58
#
_cell.length_a   1.000
_cell.length_b   1.000
_cell.length_c   1.000
_cell.angle_alpha   90.00
_cell.angle_beta   90.00
_cell.angle_gamma   90.00
#
_symmetry.space_group_name_H-M   'P 1'
#
loop_
_entity.id
_entity.type
_entity.pdbx_description
1 polymer ?
#
loop_
_entity_poly.entity_id
_entity_poly.type
_entity_poly.pdbx_seq_one_letter_code
_entity_poly.pdbx_strand_id
1 'polypeptide(L)'
;MKPLHLLTGVLLAALCLPAAAEDNTIDPALLAVIEARDEDDKARDQYRHPAQTLSFFQISPGMTVAEALPGGGWYTKILAPYLGSEGAIYGVNYSDRTWPMFGFMSEDTIKTRIASTGKFPGMVGDVTDSGIEAAGFTFNTVPPELSGTADRVLFIRALHNLNRFESQAGTATQALAAARSLLKDGGMVGVVQHRLPEDAPDEGSDGSRGYLKQSQVIAMLEKAGFELVASSEINANPKDRPGPEDIVWRLPPSLNGSKDDPDKRAAMTAIGESDRMTLLFRKVD
;
A
#
# COMPACT_ATOMS: atom_id res chain seq x y z
N MET A 1 45.97 -24.72 -52.44
CA MET A 1 46.13 -24.82 -50.97
C MET A 1 45.47 -23.64 -50.38
N LYS A 2 44.28 -23.82 -49.69
CA LYS A 2 43.54 -22.78 -48.98
C LYS A 2 43.82 -22.97 -47.49
N PRO A 3 44.04 -21.91 -46.69
CA PRO A 3 44.20 -22.05 -45.24
C PRO A 3 42.85 -22.19 -44.53
N LEU A 4 42.81 -23.14 -43.62
CA LEU A 4 41.71 -23.46 -42.72
C LEU A 4 41.78 -22.50 -41.51
N HIS A 5 40.81 -21.63 -41.34
CA HIS A 5 40.70 -20.80 -40.14
C HIS A 5 39.97 -21.58 -39.03
N LEU A 6 40.67 -21.87 -37.96
CA LEU A 6 40.13 -22.40 -36.71
C LEU A 6 39.42 -21.26 -35.96
N LEU A 7 38.11 -21.35 -35.81
CA LEU A 7 37.36 -20.50 -34.87
C LEU A 7 37.42 -21.13 -33.47
N THR A 8 38.14 -20.49 -32.57
CA THR A 8 38.13 -20.82 -31.13
C THR A 8 36.91 -20.16 -30.49
N GLY A 9 35.87 -20.94 -30.21
CA GLY A 9 34.71 -20.49 -29.46
C GLY A 9 35.05 -20.41 -27.96
N VAL A 10 35.00 -19.21 -27.39
CA VAL A 10 35.09 -19.01 -25.94
C VAL A 10 33.71 -19.26 -25.34
N LEU A 11 33.56 -20.35 -24.60
CA LEU A 11 32.38 -20.68 -23.84
C LEU A 11 32.39 -19.85 -22.56
N LEU A 12 31.58 -18.78 -22.48
CA LEU A 12 31.36 -18.04 -21.26
C LEU A 12 30.40 -18.84 -20.35
N ALA A 13 30.95 -19.53 -19.36
CA ALA A 13 30.15 -20.15 -18.31
C ALA A 13 29.62 -19.07 -17.37
N ALA A 14 28.32 -18.77 -17.45
CA ALA A 14 27.65 -17.95 -16.46
C ALA A 14 27.60 -18.71 -15.13
N LEU A 15 28.41 -18.28 -14.16
CA LEU A 15 28.29 -18.72 -12.77
C LEU A 15 26.96 -18.13 -12.20
N CYS A 16 25.91 -18.94 -12.14
CA CYS A 16 24.79 -18.70 -11.26
C CYS A 16 25.28 -18.87 -9.82
N LEU A 17 25.54 -17.75 -9.14
CA LEU A 17 25.68 -17.76 -7.69
C LEU A 17 24.29 -18.08 -7.12
N PRO A 18 24.16 -19.03 -6.17
CA PRO A 18 22.92 -19.22 -5.47
C PRO A 18 22.61 -17.93 -4.70
N ALA A 19 21.44 -17.35 -4.95
CA ALA A 19 20.90 -16.31 -4.07
C ALA A 19 20.87 -16.91 -2.66
N ALA A 20 21.60 -16.29 -1.73
CA ALA A 20 21.47 -16.64 -0.31
C ALA A 20 19.98 -16.54 0.02
N ALA A 21 19.41 -17.63 0.53
CA ALA A 21 18.08 -17.59 1.13
C ALA A 21 18.22 -16.62 2.31
N GLU A 22 17.69 -15.40 2.16
CA GLU A 22 17.53 -14.49 3.28
C GLU A 22 16.68 -15.24 4.31
N ASP A 23 17.20 -15.34 5.52
CA ASP A 23 16.53 -15.96 6.66
C ASP A 23 15.27 -15.11 6.94
N ASN A 24 14.14 -15.58 6.44
CA ASN A 24 12.87 -14.86 6.38
C ASN A 24 12.16 -14.91 7.75
N THR A 25 12.96 -14.85 8.84
CA THR A 25 12.44 -14.79 10.21
C THR A 25 11.83 -13.41 10.43
N ILE A 26 10.51 -13.41 10.66
CA ILE A 26 9.78 -12.19 11.03
C ILE A 26 10.28 -11.73 12.40
N ASP A 27 10.55 -10.41 12.52
CA ASP A 27 11.01 -9.81 13.78
C ASP A 27 10.07 -10.16 14.94
N PRO A 28 10.55 -10.76 16.02
CA PRO A 28 9.75 -11.06 17.20
C PRO A 28 9.08 -9.82 17.83
N ALA A 29 9.70 -8.64 17.74
CA ALA A 29 9.10 -7.39 18.22
C ALA A 29 7.86 -7.00 17.39
N LEU A 30 7.91 -7.19 16.06
CA LEU A 30 6.74 -6.99 15.20
C LEU A 30 5.60 -7.94 15.55
N LEU A 31 5.93 -9.22 15.77
CA LEU A 31 4.93 -10.22 16.18
C LEU A 31 4.29 -9.86 17.52
N ALA A 32 5.08 -9.41 18.50
CA ALA A 32 4.57 -8.97 19.80
C ALA A 32 3.61 -7.78 19.68
N VAL A 33 3.93 -6.79 18.86
CA VAL A 33 3.04 -5.65 18.60
C VAL A 33 1.74 -6.10 17.94
N ILE A 34 1.81 -7.00 16.95
CA ILE A 34 0.63 -7.51 16.25
C ILE A 34 -0.29 -8.26 17.22
N GLU A 35 0.27 -9.07 18.09
CA GLU A 35 -0.49 -9.87 19.06
C GLU A 35 -1.13 -9.01 20.18
N ALA A 36 -0.50 -7.90 20.54
CA ALA A 36 -1.00 -7.00 21.58
C ALA A 36 -2.23 -6.18 21.19
N ARG A 37 -2.64 -6.18 19.90
CA ARG A 37 -3.80 -5.45 19.41
C ARG A 37 -5.13 -6.08 19.88
N ASP A 38 -6.20 -5.28 19.80
CA ASP A 38 -7.56 -5.71 20.06
C ASP A 38 -7.99 -6.86 19.12
N GLU A 39 -8.85 -7.75 19.61
CA GLU A 39 -9.35 -8.90 18.85
C GLU A 39 -10.06 -8.49 17.55
N ASP A 40 -10.79 -7.36 17.55
CA ASP A 40 -11.47 -6.84 16.35
C ASP A 40 -10.46 -6.44 15.24
N ASP A 41 -9.30 -5.92 15.62
CA ASP A 41 -8.23 -5.61 14.68
C ASP A 41 -7.54 -6.90 14.19
N LYS A 42 -7.25 -7.84 15.08
CA LYS A 42 -6.63 -9.14 14.79
C LYS A 42 -7.51 -10.05 13.93
N ALA A 43 -8.83 -9.95 14.05
CA ALA A 43 -9.77 -10.74 13.25
C ALA A 43 -9.52 -10.64 11.73
N ARG A 44 -8.85 -9.58 11.28
CA ARG A 44 -8.53 -9.34 9.86
C ARG A 44 -7.13 -9.79 9.46
N ASP A 45 -6.29 -10.20 10.41
CA ASP A 45 -4.89 -10.59 10.14
C ASP A 45 -4.80 -11.78 9.18
N GLN A 46 -5.73 -12.74 9.29
CA GLN A 46 -5.85 -13.88 8.38
C GLN A 46 -6.01 -13.51 6.90
N TYR A 47 -6.44 -12.27 6.60
CA TYR A 47 -6.61 -11.76 5.25
C TYR A 47 -5.54 -10.73 4.87
N ARG A 48 -4.90 -10.11 5.85
CA ARG A 48 -4.00 -8.98 5.64
C ARG A 48 -2.54 -9.28 5.89
N HIS A 49 -2.27 -10.42 6.52
CA HIS A 49 -0.92 -10.95 6.80
C HIS A 49 0.06 -9.84 7.24
N PRO A 50 -0.26 -9.05 8.30
CA PRO A 50 0.49 -7.82 8.61
C PRO A 50 1.96 -8.06 8.87
N ALA A 51 2.30 -9.15 9.57
CA ALA A 51 3.69 -9.49 9.87
C ALA A 51 4.50 -9.73 8.58
N GLN A 52 3.99 -10.57 7.70
CA GLN A 52 4.65 -10.91 6.43
C GLN A 52 4.69 -9.68 5.50
N THR A 53 3.60 -8.88 5.47
CA THR A 53 3.50 -7.68 4.62
C THR A 53 4.52 -6.62 5.04
N LEU A 54 4.64 -6.32 6.34
CA LEU A 54 5.57 -5.31 6.83
C LEU A 54 7.02 -5.80 6.75
N SER A 55 7.28 -7.10 6.96
CA SER A 55 8.61 -7.70 6.72
C SER A 55 9.00 -7.60 5.23
N PHE A 56 8.07 -7.90 4.31
CA PHE A 56 8.31 -7.76 2.87
C PHE A 56 8.62 -6.30 2.49
N PHE A 57 7.99 -5.32 3.15
CA PHE A 57 8.31 -3.89 2.98
C PHE A 57 9.58 -3.48 3.73
N GLN A 58 10.25 -4.41 4.39
CA GLN A 58 11.50 -4.16 5.14
C GLN A 58 11.33 -3.03 6.16
N ILE A 59 10.20 -3.04 6.89
CA ILE A 59 9.97 -2.10 7.98
C ILE A 59 10.77 -2.57 9.20
N SER A 60 11.46 -1.63 9.87
CA SER A 60 12.25 -1.88 11.07
C SER A 60 12.05 -0.77 12.11
N PRO A 61 12.28 -1.06 13.40
CA PRO A 61 12.28 -0.03 14.44
C PRO A 61 13.20 1.14 14.11
N GLY A 62 12.83 2.34 14.52
CA GLY A 62 13.57 3.57 14.28
C GLY A 62 13.42 4.17 12.88
N MET A 63 12.71 3.51 11.95
CA MET A 63 12.43 4.08 10.63
C MET A 63 11.42 5.22 10.67
N THR A 64 11.52 6.12 9.69
CA THR A 64 10.46 7.08 9.36
C THR A 64 9.56 6.50 8.27
N VAL A 65 8.28 6.33 8.56
CA VAL A 65 7.29 5.74 7.64
C VAL A 65 6.15 6.71 7.37
N ALA A 66 5.84 6.95 6.09
CA ALA A 66 4.65 7.69 5.70
C ALA A 66 3.54 6.71 5.27
N GLU A 67 2.39 6.78 5.92
CA GLU A 67 1.19 5.99 5.61
C GLU A 67 0.23 6.82 4.76
N ALA A 68 0.05 6.42 3.50
CA ALA A 68 -0.90 7.06 2.60
C ALA A 68 -2.33 6.64 2.95
N LEU A 69 -3.20 7.62 3.21
CA LEU A 69 -4.61 7.43 3.55
C LEU A 69 -4.82 6.47 4.74
N PRO A 70 -4.29 6.78 5.94
CA PRO A 70 -4.32 5.89 7.10
C PRO A 70 -5.74 5.48 7.53
N GLY A 71 -6.76 6.27 7.18
CA GLY A 71 -8.17 6.00 7.47
C GLY A 71 -8.43 5.90 8.96
N GLY A 72 -8.88 4.73 9.43
CA GLY A 72 -9.08 4.44 10.85
C GLY A 72 -7.84 3.92 11.58
N GLY A 73 -6.66 4.03 10.97
CA GLY A 73 -5.37 3.72 11.62
C GLY A 73 -5.06 2.23 11.80
N TRP A 74 -5.63 1.34 10.99
CA TRP A 74 -5.41 -0.10 11.19
C TRP A 74 -3.93 -0.49 11.12
N TYR A 75 -3.18 0.03 10.15
CA TYR A 75 -1.72 -0.16 10.09
C TYR A 75 -0.99 0.77 11.05
N THR A 76 -1.49 1.99 11.31
CA THR A 76 -0.95 2.91 12.32
C THR A 76 -0.82 2.23 13.68
N LYS A 77 -1.82 1.41 14.08
CA LYS A 77 -1.82 0.61 15.33
C LYS A 77 -0.73 -0.46 15.41
N ILE A 78 -0.09 -0.78 14.28
CA ILE A 78 1.07 -1.69 14.23
C ILE A 78 2.35 -0.87 14.07
N LEU A 79 2.35 0.07 13.12
CA LEU A 79 3.53 0.85 12.77
C LEU A 79 4.01 1.71 13.92
N ALA A 80 3.11 2.48 14.57
CA ALA A 80 3.52 3.43 15.59
C ALA A 80 4.23 2.76 16.80
N PRO A 81 3.70 1.71 17.42
CA PRO A 81 4.41 1.03 18.50
C PRO A 81 5.67 0.26 18.02
N TYR A 82 5.66 -0.27 16.80
CA TYR A 82 6.80 -1.03 16.27
C TYR A 82 7.99 -0.14 15.90
N LEU A 83 7.73 1.04 15.31
CA LEU A 83 8.78 2.01 14.98
C LEU A 83 9.45 2.57 16.23
N GLY A 84 8.69 2.75 17.33
CA GLY A 84 9.22 3.20 18.62
C GLY A 84 9.65 4.65 18.65
N SER A 85 10.23 5.09 19.78
CA SER A 85 10.60 6.48 20.05
C SER A 85 11.65 7.08 19.11
N GLU A 86 12.49 6.24 18.52
CA GLU A 86 13.54 6.68 17.57
C GLU A 86 13.01 6.81 16.14
N GLY A 87 11.78 6.35 15.89
CA GLY A 87 11.13 6.42 14.58
C GLY A 87 10.22 7.62 14.43
N ALA A 88 9.66 7.78 13.24
CA ALA A 88 8.60 8.75 12.97
C ALA A 88 7.51 8.14 12.07
N ILE A 89 6.26 8.62 12.23
CA ILE A 89 5.14 8.20 11.40
C ILE A 89 4.39 9.40 10.85
N TYR A 90 4.17 9.42 9.54
CA TYR A 90 3.44 10.49 8.86
C TYR A 90 2.13 9.95 8.27
N GLY A 91 1.00 10.56 8.65
CA GLY A 91 -0.30 10.29 8.03
C GLY A 91 -0.54 11.24 6.86
N VAL A 92 -0.49 10.73 5.63
CA VAL A 92 -0.65 11.55 4.42
C VAL A 92 -2.02 11.35 3.82
N ASN A 93 -2.82 12.42 3.76
CA ASN A 93 -4.21 12.34 3.34
C ASN A 93 -4.44 13.00 1.97
N TYR A 94 -5.67 12.87 1.45
CA TYR A 94 -6.11 13.60 0.27
C TYR A 94 -5.96 15.12 0.46
N SER A 95 -5.75 15.83 -0.66
CA SER A 95 -6.08 17.25 -0.72
C SER A 95 -7.52 17.48 -0.29
N ASP A 96 -7.77 18.59 0.41
CA ASP A 96 -9.13 18.95 0.87
C ASP A 96 -10.13 18.99 -0.28
N ARG A 97 -9.68 19.37 -1.49
CA ARG A 97 -10.49 19.43 -2.71
C ARG A 97 -10.94 18.06 -3.23
N THR A 98 -10.31 16.99 -2.82
CA THR A 98 -10.64 15.63 -3.28
C THR A 98 -11.88 15.08 -2.58
N TRP A 99 -12.13 15.45 -1.32
CA TRP A 99 -13.25 14.91 -0.55
C TRP A 99 -14.62 15.16 -1.19
N PRO A 100 -14.96 16.36 -1.69
CA PRO A 100 -16.23 16.60 -2.40
C PRO A 100 -16.40 15.75 -3.67
N MET A 101 -15.30 15.36 -4.34
CA MET A 101 -15.35 14.61 -5.59
C MET A 101 -15.95 13.20 -5.44
N PHE A 102 -15.97 12.64 -4.22
CA PHE A 102 -16.65 11.37 -3.97
C PHE A 102 -18.17 11.41 -4.20
N GLY A 103 -18.79 12.57 -4.05
CA GLY A 103 -20.19 12.83 -4.45
C GLY A 103 -21.26 12.26 -3.51
N PHE A 104 -20.92 11.42 -2.54
CA PHE A 104 -21.86 10.77 -1.63
C PHE A 104 -21.78 11.25 -0.17
N MET A 105 -20.83 12.13 0.14
CA MET A 105 -20.61 12.62 1.50
C MET A 105 -21.39 13.90 1.77
N SER A 106 -21.97 14.03 2.98
CA SER A 106 -22.49 15.31 3.45
C SER A 106 -21.38 16.32 3.72
N GLU A 107 -21.70 17.61 3.69
CA GLU A 107 -20.74 18.69 4.01
C GLU A 107 -20.06 18.48 5.37
N ASP A 108 -20.82 18.06 6.40
CA ASP A 108 -20.27 17.82 7.73
C ASP A 108 -19.33 16.62 7.76
N THR A 109 -19.61 15.57 6.97
CA THR A 109 -18.69 14.45 6.78
C THR A 109 -17.40 14.93 6.12
N ILE A 110 -17.49 15.77 5.07
CA ILE A 110 -16.33 16.35 4.39
C ILE A 110 -15.49 17.19 5.35
N LYS A 111 -16.09 18.09 6.12
CA LYS A 111 -15.40 18.89 7.16
C LYS A 111 -14.66 18.00 8.17
N THR A 112 -15.33 16.93 8.62
CA THR A 112 -14.73 15.96 9.55
C THR A 112 -13.54 15.25 8.93
N ARG A 113 -13.63 14.84 7.67
CA ARG A 113 -12.54 14.19 6.93
C ARG A 113 -11.34 15.11 6.73
N ILE A 114 -11.57 16.37 6.35
CA ILE A 114 -10.52 17.39 6.24
C ILE A 114 -9.81 17.57 7.60
N ALA A 115 -10.59 17.78 8.65
CA ALA A 115 -10.05 17.97 10.00
C ALA A 115 -9.28 16.75 10.54
N SER A 116 -9.58 15.53 10.05
CA SER A 116 -8.91 14.31 10.51
C SER A 116 -7.42 14.27 10.15
N THR A 117 -6.99 14.98 9.10
CA THR A 117 -5.59 15.07 8.69
C THR A 117 -4.71 15.64 9.81
N GLY A 118 -5.10 16.80 10.36
CA GLY A 118 -4.36 17.43 11.47
C GLY A 118 -4.49 16.69 12.82
N LYS A 119 -5.42 15.74 12.92
CA LYS A 119 -5.62 14.92 14.13
C LYS A 119 -4.79 13.63 14.14
N PHE A 120 -4.05 13.35 13.07
CA PHE A 120 -3.25 12.12 12.98
C PHE A 120 -2.27 11.94 14.15
N PRO A 121 -1.52 12.97 14.62
CA PRO A 121 -0.67 12.82 15.80
C PRO A 121 -1.43 12.42 17.07
N GLY A 122 -2.66 12.93 17.25
CA GLY A 122 -3.54 12.51 18.35
C GLY A 122 -3.93 11.04 18.24
N MET A 123 -4.28 10.57 17.02
CA MET A 123 -4.54 9.14 16.78
C MET A 123 -3.33 8.27 17.14
N VAL A 124 -2.12 8.71 16.84
CA VAL A 124 -0.88 8.00 17.21
C VAL A 124 -0.70 7.96 18.72
N GLY A 125 -0.94 9.07 19.42
CA GLY A 125 -0.90 9.14 20.89
C GLY A 125 -1.94 8.25 21.58
N ASP A 126 -3.10 8.04 20.94
CA ASP A 126 -4.12 7.09 21.45
C ASP A 126 -3.69 5.61 21.29
N VAL A 127 -2.71 5.34 20.43
CA VAL A 127 -2.23 3.97 20.10
C VAL A 127 -1.02 3.57 20.94
N THR A 128 -0.11 4.51 21.23
CA THR A 128 1.16 4.21 21.92
C THR A 128 1.70 5.39 22.71
N ASP A 129 2.27 5.10 23.87
CA ASP A 129 3.00 6.05 24.72
C ASP A 129 4.51 6.06 24.42
N SER A 130 4.94 5.50 23.28
CA SER A 130 6.36 5.35 22.93
C SER A 130 7.08 6.69 22.75
N GLY A 131 6.36 7.79 22.55
CA GLY A 131 6.95 9.09 22.25
C GLY A 131 7.37 9.23 20.77
N ILE A 132 6.93 8.36 19.90
CA ILE A 132 7.19 8.45 18.45
C ILE A 132 6.78 9.80 17.87
N GLU A 133 7.62 10.38 17.01
CA GLU A 133 7.26 11.59 16.27
C GLU A 133 6.14 11.30 15.26
N ALA A 134 5.12 12.18 15.21
CA ALA A 134 4.00 12.01 14.30
C ALA A 134 3.58 13.33 13.65
N ALA A 135 3.29 13.28 12.35
CA ALA A 135 2.78 14.43 11.59
C ALA A 135 1.62 14.02 10.68
N GLY A 136 0.65 14.92 10.49
CA GLY A 136 -0.49 14.72 9.59
C GLY A 136 -0.58 15.86 8.58
N PHE A 137 -0.55 15.54 7.28
CA PHE A 137 -0.64 16.51 6.19
C PHE A 137 -1.28 15.88 4.95
N THR A 138 -1.42 16.66 3.88
CA THR A 138 -2.02 16.16 2.63
C THR A 138 -0.94 16.00 1.54
N PHE A 139 -1.23 15.25 0.48
CA PHE A 139 -0.28 15.05 -0.63
C PHE A 139 0.15 16.35 -1.31
N ASN A 140 -0.60 17.43 -1.17
CA ASN A 140 -0.26 18.73 -1.75
C ASN A 140 0.26 19.75 -0.72
N THR A 141 0.41 19.36 0.55
CA THR A 141 0.91 20.22 1.63
C THR A 141 2.03 19.54 2.42
N VAL A 142 2.89 18.77 1.73
CA VAL A 142 4.08 18.17 2.36
C VAL A 142 4.94 19.28 2.96
N PRO A 143 5.21 19.26 4.27
CA PRO A 143 6.08 20.24 4.89
C PRO A 143 7.50 20.13 4.30
N PRO A 144 8.12 21.26 3.91
CA PRO A 144 9.45 21.24 3.27
C PRO A 144 10.53 20.54 4.12
N GLU A 145 10.44 20.68 5.45
CA GLU A 145 11.35 20.07 6.42
C GLU A 145 11.28 18.55 6.49
N LEU A 146 10.18 17.96 5.99
CA LEU A 146 9.99 16.51 5.94
C LEU A 146 10.44 15.90 4.60
N SER A 147 10.85 16.72 3.63
CA SER A 147 11.39 16.23 2.37
C SER A 147 12.68 15.43 2.59
N GLY A 148 12.77 14.25 1.98
CA GLY A 148 13.93 13.36 2.09
C GLY A 148 14.14 12.75 3.49
N THR A 149 13.10 12.67 4.33
CA THR A 149 13.21 12.11 5.68
C THR A 149 12.63 10.70 5.81
N ALA A 150 11.72 10.29 4.94
CA ALA A 150 11.06 8.98 5.04
C ALA A 150 11.91 7.84 4.47
N ASP A 151 12.00 6.75 5.21
CA ASP A 151 12.59 5.49 4.74
C ASP A 151 11.61 4.71 3.87
N ARG A 152 10.32 4.80 4.21
CA ARG A 152 9.23 4.10 3.52
C ARG A 152 8.01 4.98 3.31
N VAL A 153 7.33 4.81 2.17
CA VAL A 153 5.96 5.31 1.95
C VAL A 153 5.07 4.12 1.63
N LEU A 154 3.96 3.97 2.32
CA LEU A 154 3.07 2.82 2.20
C LEU A 154 1.72 3.22 1.58
N PHE A 155 1.41 2.67 0.42
CA PHE A 155 0.11 2.77 -0.24
C PHE A 155 -0.68 1.47 -0.01
N ILE A 156 -1.32 1.34 1.14
CA ILE A 156 -2.07 0.13 1.46
C ILE A 156 -3.55 0.34 1.18
N ARG A 157 -4.03 -0.19 0.06
CA ARG A 157 -5.40 -0.05 -0.46
C ARG A 157 -5.77 1.43 -0.70
N ALA A 158 -4.82 2.21 -1.15
CA ALA A 158 -4.95 3.65 -1.35
C ALA A 158 -5.01 4.04 -2.84
N LEU A 159 -4.22 3.36 -3.68
CA LEU A 159 -4.01 3.77 -5.07
C LEU A 159 -5.28 3.79 -5.92
N HIS A 160 -6.21 2.85 -5.71
CA HIS A 160 -7.48 2.85 -6.47
C HIS A 160 -8.30 4.13 -6.24
N ASN A 161 -8.34 4.62 -5.00
CA ASN A 161 -9.05 5.87 -4.69
C ASN A 161 -8.36 7.10 -5.29
N LEU A 162 -7.04 7.09 -5.34
CA LEU A 162 -6.25 8.15 -5.98
C LEU A 162 -6.41 8.09 -7.50
N ASN A 163 -6.34 6.90 -8.10
CA ASN A 163 -6.47 6.73 -9.55
C ASN A 163 -7.88 7.06 -10.06
N ARG A 164 -8.92 6.82 -9.25
CA ARG A 164 -10.31 7.17 -9.57
C ARG A 164 -10.49 8.63 -10.00
N PHE A 165 -9.73 9.53 -9.43
CA PHE A 165 -9.82 10.97 -9.72
C PHE A 165 -8.61 11.49 -10.51
N GLU A 166 -7.77 10.60 -11.04
CA GLU A 166 -6.55 10.98 -11.77
C GLU A 166 -6.87 11.85 -12.99
N SER A 167 -7.82 11.44 -13.82
CA SER A 167 -8.20 12.17 -15.03
C SER A 167 -8.80 13.55 -14.76
N GLN A 168 -9.39 13.75 -13.56
CA GLN A 168 -10.07 14.99 -13.20
C GLN A 168 -9.17 15.96 -12.42
N ALA A 169 -8.27 15.43 -11.59
CA ALA A 169 -7.52 16.23 -10.61
C ALA A 169 -6.05 15.80 -10.43
N GLY A 170 -5.55 14.81 -11.17
CA GLY A 170 -4.16 14.36 -11.07
C GLY A 170 -3.80 13.79 -9.68
N THR A 171 -4.76 13.16 -9.00
CA THR A 171 -4.62 12.77 -7.59
C THR A 171 -3.58 11.69 -7.35
N ALA A 172 -3.45 10.70 -8.24
CA ALA A 172 -2.41 9.68 -8.15
C ALA A 172 -1.03 10.28 -8.47
N THR A 173 -0.94 11.10 -9.51
CA THR A 173 0.29 11.83 -9.87
C THR A 173 0.78 12.70 -8.70
N GLN A 174 -0.10 13.45 -8.05
CA GLN A 174 0.25 14.27 -6.88
C GLN A 174 0.72 13.42 -5.69
N ALA A 175 0.03 12.30 -5.42
CA ALA A 175 0.40 11.41 -4.32
C ALA A 175 1.77 10.74 -4.53
N LEU A 176 2.06 10.32 -5.75
CA LEU A 176 3.37 9.73 -6.08
C LEU A 176 4.50 10.77 -6.08
N ALA A 177 4.23 12.00 -6.52
CA ALA A 177 5.18 13.11 -6.40
C ALA A 177 5.48 13.45 -4.94
N ALA A 178 4.45 13.46 -4.07
CA ALA A 178 4.61 13.65 -2.63
C ALA A 178 5.43 12.51 -2.00
N ALA A 179 5.15 11.25 -2.38
CA ALA A 179 5.93 10.10 -1.93
C ALA A 179 7.40 10.21 -2.32
N ARG A 180 7.67 10.62 -3.58
CA ARG A 180 9.05 10.83 -4.05
C ARG A 180 9.76 11.95 -3.30
N SER A 181 9.05 13.04 -2.97
CA SER A 181 9.59 14.14 -2.17
C SER A 181 9.91 13.72 -0.74
N LEU A 182 9.03 12.97 -0.09
CA LEU A 182 9.22 12.50 1.29
C LEU A 182 10.38 11.52 1.43
N LEU A 183 10.58 10.65 0.45
CA LEU A 183 11.57 9.57 0.55
C LEU A 183 13.00 10.07 0.49
N LYS A 184 13.83 9.51 1.37
CA LYS A 184 15.30 9.54 1.29
C LYS A 184 15.76 9.00 -0.07
N ASP A 185 17.00 9.27 -0.44
CA ASP A 185 17.64 8.58 -1.57
C ASP A 185 17.71 7.07 -1.26
N GLY A 186 17.31 6.25 -2.23
CA GLY A 186 17.16 4.82 -2.04
C GLY A 186 15.99 4.38 -1.15
N GLY A 187 15.16 5.32 -0.68
CA GLY A 187 13.93 5.01 0.05
C GLY A 187 12.92 4.23 -0.79
N MET A 188 12.00 3.52 -0.14
CA MET A 188 11.13 2.56 -0.84
C MET A 188 9.65 2.85 -0.65
N VAL A 189 8.86 2.42 -1.65
CA VAL A 189 7.39 2.45 -1.64
C VAL A 189 6.87 1.03 -1.51
N GLY A 190 6.08 0.76 -0.47
CA GLY A 190 5.31 -0.47 -0.32
C GLY A 190 3.87 -0.28 -0.83
N VAL A 191 3.40 -1.19 -1.67
CA VAL A 191 2.05 -1.16 -2.23
C VAL A 191 1.31 -2.45 -1.91
N VAL A 192 0.13 -2.33 -1.31
CA VAL A 192 -0.90 -3.39 -1.30
C VAL A 192 -2.14 -2.82 -1.98
N GLN A 193 -2.57 -3.43 -3.09
CA GLN A 193 -3.69 -2.91 -3.86
C GLN A 193 -4.60 -4.03 -4.36
N HIS A 194 -5.92 -3.83 -4.30
CA HIS A 194 -6.91 -4.75 -4.86
C HIS A 194 -6.65 -4.99 -6.34
N ARG A 195 -6.45 -6.24 -6.72
CA ARG A 195 -5.97 -6.65 -8.02
C ARG A 195 -7.13 -7.08 -8.93
N LEU A 196 -7.23 -6.44 -10.09
CA LEU A 196 -8.06 -6.91 -11.19
C LEU A 196 -7.23 -7.91 -12.02
N PRO A 197 -7.82 -9.01 -12.53
CA PRO A 197 -7.13 -9.89 -13.48
C PRO A 197 -6.62 -9.14 -14.71
N GLU A 198 -5.43 -9.51 -15.22
CA GLU A 198 -4.81 -8.81 -16.35
C GLU A 198 -5.63 -8.92 -17.66
N ASP A 199 -6.38 -10.01 -17.83
CA ASP A 199 -7.27 -10.25 -18.98
C ASP A 199 -8.65 -9.57 -18.86
N ALA A 200 -8.95 -8.92 -17.73
CA ALA A 200 -10.19 -8.16 -17.57
C ALA A 200 -10.16 -6.88 -18.42
N PRO A 201 -11.33 -6.34 -18.83
CA PRO A 201 -11.42 -5.07 -19.54
C PRO A 201 -10.79 -3.91 -18.76
N ASP A 202 -10.13 -2.96 -19.46
CA ASP A 202 -9.43 -1.84 -18.84
C ASP A 202 -10.38 -0.85 -18.15
N GLU A 203 -11.62 -0.76 -18.60
CA GLU A 203 -12.67 0.07 -17.99
C GLU A 203 -12.93 -0.28 -16.52
N GLY A 204 -12.58 -1.52 -16.10
CA GLY A 204 -12.66 -1.96 -14.71
C GLY A 204 -11.51 -1.52 -13.83
N SER A 205 -10.46 -0.97 -14.43
CA SER A 205 -9.18 -0.69 -13.78
C SER A 205 -8.90 0.80 -13.60
N ASP A 206 -9.93 1.63 -13.54
CA ASP A 206 -9.80 3.06 -13.25
C ASP A 206 -9.75 3.40 -11.74
N GLY A 207 -10.01 2.42 -10.88
CA GLY A 207 -10.07 2.55 -9.44
C GLY A 207 -11.47 2.85 -8.89
N SER A 208 -12.45 3.22 -9.72
CA SER A 208 -13.81 3.55 -9.29
C SER A 208 -14.52 2.37 -8.62
N ARG A 209 -14.22 1.15 -9.05
CA ARG A 209 -14.70 -0.11 -8.47
C ARG A 209 -13.77 -0.69 -7.40
N GLY A 210 -12.68 0.02 -7.06
CA GLY A 210 -11.70 -0.36 -6.05
C GLY A 210 -10.54 -1.21 -6.58
N TYR A 211 -10.58 -1.67 -7.83
CA TYR A 211 -9.58 -2.53 -8.42
C TYR A 211 -8.65 -1.77 -9.38
N LEU A 212 -7.40 -2.25 -9.47
CA LEU A 212 -6.41 -1.87 -10.48
C LEU A 212 -5.69 -3.13 -10.98
N LYS A 213 -5.25 -3.15 -12.24
CA LYS A 213 -4.35 -4.20 -12.75
C LYS A 213 -2.95 -4.01 -12.18
N GLN A 214 -2.24 -5.11 -11.95
CA GLN A 214 -0.87 -5.06 -11.43
C GLN A 214 0.08 -4.38 -12.41
N SER A 215 -0.03 -4.70 -13.69
CA SER A 215 0.74 -4.06 -14.77
C SER A 215 0.53 -2.54 -14.80
N GLN A 216 -0.70 -2.07 -14.58
CA GLN A 216 -1.02 -0.64 -14.53
C GLN A 216 -0.38 0.05 -13.30
N VAL A 217 -0.41 -0.59 -12.14
CA VAL A 217 0.23 -0.05 -10.94
C VAL A 217 1.75 0.02 -11.11
N ILE A 218 2.36 -1.01 -11.69
CA ILE A 218 3.81 -1.00 -11.99
C ILE A 218 4.14 0.18 -12.92
N ALA A 219 3.46 0.30 -14.06
CA ALA A 219 3.70 1.37 -15.02
C ALA A 219 3.47 2.78 -14.40
N MET A 220 2.48 2.92 -13.51
CA MET A 220 2.20 4.17 -12.79
C MET A 220 3.37 4.59 -11.88
N LEU A 221 3.94 3.66 -11.12
CA LEU A 221 5.07 3.95 -10.24
C LEU A 221 6.37 4.15 -11.03
N GLU A 222 6.62 3.36 -12.07
CA GLU A 222 7.78 3.56 -12.95
C GLU A 222 7.77 4.94 -13.61
N LYS A 223 6.62 5.37 -14.13
CA LYS A 223 6.44 6.73 -14.67
C LYS A 223 6.71 7.82 -13.62
N ALA A 224 6.45 7.56 -12.36
CA ALA A 224 6.70 8.49 -11.26
C ALA A 224 8.15 8.45 -10.75
N GLY A 225 9.06 7.67 -11.36
CA GLY A 225 10.48 7.58 -11.00
C GLY A 225 10.75 6.60 -9.86
N PHE A 226 10.06 5.47 -9.86
CA PHE A 226 10.34 4.33 -9.00
C PHE A 226 10.67 3.10 -9.85
N GLU A 227 11.47 2.19 -9.36
CA GLU A 227 11.73 0.89 -9.97
C GLU A 227 11.13 -0.24 -9.14
N LEU A 228 10.54 -1.24 -9.79
CA LEU A 228 10.04 -2.43 -9.11
C LEU A 228 11.22 -3.27 -8.60
N VAL A 229 11.27 -3.51 -7.29
CA VAL A 229 12.30 -4.33 -6.63
C VAL A 229 11.81 -5.76 -6.43
N ALA A 230 10.56 -5.92 -5.96
CA ALA A 230 9.99 -7.23 -5.66
C ALA A 230 8.47 -7.22 -5.76
N SER A 231 7.90 -8.39 -5.99
CA SER A 231 6.47 -8.66 -5.90
C SER A 231 6.22 -9.90 -5.03
N SER A 232 5.05 -9.96 -4.39
CA SER A 232 4.67 -11.08 -3.52
C SER A 232 3.18 -11.38 -3.62
N GLU A 233 2.84 -12.65 -3.43
CA GLU A 233 1.47 -13.15 -3.36
C GLU A 233 0.96 -13.27 -1.90
N ILE A 234 1.64 -12.65 -0.92
CA ILE A 234 1.28 -12.70 0.51
C ILE A 234 -0.21 -12.35 0.74
N ASN A 235 -0.72 -11.35 0.01
CA ASN A 235 -2.10 -10.86 0.13
C ASN A 235 -3.01 -11.34 -1.01
N ALA A 236 -2.61 -12.36 -1.76
CA ALA A 236 -3.42 -12.92 -2.83
C ALA A 236 -4.62 -13.70 -2.30
N ASN A 237 -5.74 -13.59 -2.99
CA ASN A 237 -6.93 -14.40 -2.74
C ASN A 237 -7.56 -14.87 -4.05
N PRO A 238 -7.24 -16.08 -4.54
CA PRO A 238 -7.73 -16.58 -5.81
C PRO A 238 -9.25 -16.84 -5.85
N LYS A 239 -9.95 -16.73 -4.71
CA LYS A 239 -11.40 -16.79 -4.64
C LYS A 239 -12.07 -15.50 -5.10
N ASP A 240 -11.36 -14.35 -5.01
CA ASP A 240 -11.89 -13.08 -5.51
C ASP A 240 -11.70 -12.99 -7.03
N ARG A 241 -12.78 -13.25 -7.75
CA ARG A 241 -12.86 -13.17 -9.21
C ARG A 241 -13.95 -12.19 -9.59
N PRO A 242 -13.63 -10.87 -9.61
CA PRO A 242 -14.63 -9.86 -9.89
C PRO A 242 -15.14 -9.96 -11.32
N GLY A 243 -16.47 -9.95 -11.47
CA GLY A 243 -17.13 -9.74 -12.75
C GLY A 243 -17.03 -8.28 -13.21
N PRO A 244 -17.52 -7.98 -14.43
CA PRO A 244 -17.38 -6.66 -15.06
C PRO A 244 -18.05 -5.52 -14.27
N GLU A 245 -19.07 -5.81 -13.46
CA GLU A 245 -19.81 -4.81 -12.65
C GLU A 245 -19.48 -4.87 -11.16
N ASP A 246 -18.62 -5.81 -10.74
CA ASP A 246 -18.33 -6.01 -9.33
C ASP A 246 -17.47 -4.88 -8.75
N ILE A 247 -17.86 -4.42 -7.56
CA ILE A 247 -17.09 -3.49 -6.76
C ILE A 247 -16.39 -4.24 -5.62
N VAL A 248 -15.20 -3.81 -5.22
CA VAL A 248 -14.43 -4.45 -4.14
C VAL A 248 -15.19 -4.45 -2.82
N TRP A 249 -15.99 -3.42 -2.56
CA TRP A 249 -16.76 -3.27 -1.32
C TRP A 249 -17.93 -4.25 -1.19
N ARG A 250 -18.22 -5.11 -2.20
CA ARG A 250 -19.13 -6.26 -2.07
C ARG A 250 -18.59 -7.28 -1.07
N LEU A 251 -17.26 -7.32 -0.90
CA LEU A 251 -16.56 -8.26 -0.01
C LEU A 251 -16.45 -7.72 1.44
N PRO A 252 -16.11 -8.57 2.41
CA PRO A 252 -15.79 -8.15 3.77
C PRO A 252 -14.72 -7.05 3.82
N PRO A 253 -14.84 -6.13 4.78
CA PRO A 253 -15.85 -6.04 5.84
C PRO A 253 -17.12 -5.31 5.41
N SER A 254 -17.13 -4.67 4.23
CA SER A 254 -18.21 -3.76 3.80
C SER A 254 -19.50 -4.52 3.46
N LEU A 255 -19.39 -5.65 2.72
CA LEU A 255 -20.51 -6.49 2.29
C LEU A 255 -21.64 -5.69 1.63
N ASN A 256 -21.26 -4.66 0.84
CA ASN A 256 -22.21 -3.76 0.17
C ASN A 256 -23.15 -4.53 -0.76
N GLY A 257 -24.43 -4.15 -0.74
CA GLY A 257 -25.46 -4.76 -1.60
C GLY A 257 -25.92 -6.15 -1.17
N SER A 258 -25.56 -6.60 0.06
CA SER A 258 -25.99 -7.91 0.60
C SER A 258 -26.78 -7.80 1.92
N LYS A 259 -27.18 -6.59 2.32
CA LYS A 259 -27.85 -6.37 3.61
C LYS A 259 -29.14 -7.18 3.74
N ASP A 260 -29.94 -7.20 2.70
CA ASP A 260 -31.26 -7.84 2.65
C ASP A 260 -31.25 -9.17 1.87
N ASP A 261 -30.04 -9.71 1.61
CA ASP A 261 -29.83 -10.97 0.87
C ASP A 261 -28.82 -11.85 1.64
N PRO A 262 -29.31 -12.70 2.55
CA PRO A 262 -28.46 -13.59 3.36
C PRO A 262 -27.59 -14.55 2.55
N ASP A 263 -28.09 -15.07 1.44
CA ASP A 263 -27.36 -16.02 0.59
C ASP A 263 -26.21 -15.32 -0.12
N LYS A 264 -26.45 -14.15 -0.70
CA LYS A 264 -25.42 -13.30 -1.27
C LYS A 264 -24.39 -12.90 -0.21
N ARG A 265 -24.84 -12.52 0.98
CA ARG A 265 -23.95 -12.17 2.09
C ARG A 265 -23.05 -13.34 2.49
N ALA A 266 -23.62 -14.54 2.62
CA ALA A 266 -22.86 -15.75 2.92
C ALA A 266 -21.84 -16.06 1.81
N ALA A 267 -22.23 -15.95 0.54
CA ALA A 267 -21.33 -16.15 -0.58
C ALA A 267 -20.16 -15.16 -0.60
N MET A 268 -20.43 -13.85 -0.38
CA MET A 268 -19.38 -12.83 -0.30
C MET A 268 -18.46 -13.03 0.91
N THR A 269 -19.02 -13.44 2.05
CA THR A 269 -18.24 -13.76 3.26
C THR A 269 -17.31 -14.98 3.03
N ALA A 270 -17.77 -16.00 2.29
CA ALA A 270 -16.98 -17.19 1.97
C ALA A 270 -15.79 -16.91 1.04
N ILE A 271 -15.85 -15.83 0.24
CA ILE A 271 -14.70 -15.35 -0.52
C ILE A 271 -13.65 -14.77 0.42
N GLY A 272 -14.05 -14.02 1.43
CA GLY A 272 -13.17 -13.27 2.30
C GLY A 272 -12.83 -11.89 1.75
N GLU A 273 -11.69 -11.29 2.16
CA GLU A 273 -11.23 -10.03 1.58
C GLU A 273 -10.72 -10.24 0.14
N SER A 274 -10.62 -9.16 -0.61
CA SER A 274 -10.24 -9.18 -2.04
C SER A 274 -8.86 -9.78 -2.31
N ASP A 275 -8.66 -10.20 -3.56
CA ASP A 275 -7.33 -10.46 -4.10
C ASP A 275 -6.50 -9.18 -4.15
N ARG A 276 -5.23 -9.25 -3.73
CA ARG A 276 -4.36 -8.07 -3.68
C ARG A 276 -2.94 -8.39 -4.11
N MET A 277 -2.41 -7.56 -5.02
CA MET A 277 -0.98 -7.50 -5.28
C MET A 277 -0.24 -6.90 -4.08
N THR A 278 0.99 -7.32 -3.86
CA THR A 278 1.92 -6.76 -2.89
C THR A 278 3.24 -6.48 -3.59
N LEU A 279 3.61 -5.20 -3.71
CA LEU A 279 4.73 -4.75 -4.53
C LEU A 279 5.65 -3.84 -3.71
N LEU A 280 6.95 -3.96 -3.93
CA LEU A 280 7.98 -3.10 -3.34
C LEU A 280 8.75 -2.40 -4.46
N PHE A 281 8.83 -1.07 -4.35
CA PHE A 281 9.54 -0.23 -5.31
C PHE A 281 10.64 0.57 -4.61
N ARG A 282 11.68 0.95 -5.35
CA ARG A 282 12.75 1.85 -4.90
C ARG A 282 12.65 3.18 -5.64
N LYS A 283 12.91 4.29 -4.92
CA LYS A 283 13.10 5.60 -5.55
C LYS A 283 14.35 5.56 -6.42
N VAL A 284 14.20 5.99 -7.68
CA VAL A 284 15.32 6.15 -8.63
C VAL A 284 15.71 7.63 -8.66
N ASP A 285 17.01 7.92 -8.80
CA ASP A 285 17.58 9.28 -8.85
C ASP A 285 17.14 10.05 -10.09
#